data_af6c523e2e35217b2c160be97e694977
#
_entry.id   af6c523e2e35217b2c160be97e694977
#
_cell.length_a   1.000
_cell.length_b   1.000
_cell.length_c   1.000
_cell.angle_alpha   90.00
_cell.angle_beta   90.00
_cell.angle_gamma   90.00
#
_symmetry.space_group_name_H-M   'P 1'
#
loop_
_entity.id
_entity.type
_entity.pdbx_description
1 polymer ?
#
loop_
_entity_poly.entity_id
_entity_poly.type
_entity_poly.pdbx_seq_one_letter_code
_entity_poly.pdbx_strand_id
1 'polypeptide(L)'
;MADASPTASTAATGTPLLSARGLGRRFGGLAAVDDVSIDLAVGQIHAVIGTNGAGKSTLVNMLSGELAPSAGSVHFAGHDVTRWPQPRRARAGLGRSYQRTTLFPEFSLAENCRLAAQAGAPRPWRFWERASADRAGLATALRVLAEAGLAADAERVAGTLSHGGKRQLEIAMCLATAPQALLLDEPLAGMGAEETGRMLALLTTLKATHAILLVEHDMDAVFKVADRVTVMVNGQVIASDVPERIRTDRAVQIAYLGDEAPTLAAGAAALLPEGAGPALGRPGGRPR
;
A
#
# COMPACT_ATOMS: atom_id res chain seq x y z
N MET A 1 -19.62 -14.74 -32.60
CA MET A 1 -18.21 -14.99 -32.30
C MET A 1 -17.48 -13.68 -32.54
N ALA A 2 -17.22 -12.90 -31.52
CA ALA A 2 -16.40 -11.71 -31.59
C ALA A 2 -15.38 -11.83 -30.41
N ASP A 3 -14.15 -12.05 -30.82
CA ASP A 3 -12.96 -12.18 -29.99
C ASP A 3 -12.62 -10.80 -29.43
N ALA A 4 -12.88 -10.59 -28.16
CA ALA A 4 -12.46 -9.39 -27.43
C ALA A 4 -11.18 -9.73 -26.67
N SER A 5 -10.05 -9.67 -27.38
CA SER A 5 -8.73 -9.61 -26.74
C SER A 5 -8.65 -8.35 -25.86
N PRO A 6 -8.23 -8.45 -24.59
CA PRO A 6 -8.04 -7.27 -23.75
C PRO A 6 -6.88 -6.43 -24.32
N THR A 7 -7.21 -5.20 -24.69
CA THR A 7 -6.29 -4.17 -25.15
C THR A 7 -5.19 -3.94 -24.11
N ALA A 8 -3.95 -4.18 -24.51
CA ALA A 8 -2.74 -3.90 -23.76
C ALA A 8 -2.69 -2.41 -23.38
N SER A 9 -2.71 -2.15 -22.08
CA SER A 9 -2.63 -0.83 -21.46
C SER A 9 -1.28 -0.17 -21.72
N THR A 10 -1.33 1.10 -22.00
CA THR A 10 -0.22 2.03 -22.23
C THR A 10 0.83 1.93 -21.12
N ALA A 11 2.04 1.54 -21.50
CA ALA A 11 3.18 1.32 -20.62
C ALA A 11 3.63 2.61 -19.92
N ALA A 12 3.86 2.55 -18.61
CA ALA A 12 4.74 3.48 -17.90
C ALA A 12 6.13 3.43 -18.53
N THR A 13 6.74 4.58 -18.79
CA THR A 13 8.00 4.77 -19.53
C THR A 13 9.25 4.39 -18.72
N GLY A 14 9.30 3.20 -18.12
CA GLY A 14 10.47 2.69 -17.40
C GLY A 14 10.37 1.18 -17.21
N THR A 15 11.51 0.51 -17.16
CA THR A 15 11.57 -0.91 -16.82
C THR A 15 11.02 -1.07 -15.39
N PRO A 16 10.02 -1.94 -15.14
CA PRO A 16 9.47 -2.11 -13.81
C PRO A 16 10.53 -2.69 -12.85
N LEU A 17 10.59 -2.17 -11.64
CA LEU A 17 11.46 -2.71 -10.59
C LEU A 17 10.99 -4.09 -10.12
N LEU A 18 9.66 -4.24 -9.94
CA LEU A 18 9.01 -5.52 -9.66
C LEU A 18 8.02 -5.81 -10.76
N SER A 19 8.05 -7.01 -11.31
CA SER A 19 7.04 -7.48 -12.26
C SER A 19 6.59 -8.89 -11.93
N ALA A 20 5.30 -9.13 -12.05
CA ALA A 20 4.70 -10.44 -11.97
C ALA A 20 3.95 -10.74 -13.26
N ARG A 21 4.02 -11.97 -13.74
CA ARG A 21 3.39 -12.41 -14.97
C ARG A 21 2.67 -13.73 -14.76
N GLY A 22 1.37 -13.74 -15.05
CA GLY A 22 0.55 -14.92 -15.01
C GLY A 22 0.52 -15.64 -13.66
N LEU A 23 0.59 -14.88 -12.54
CA LEU A 23 0.63 -15.48 -11.21
C LEU A 23 -0.65 -16.23 -10.92
N GLY A 24 -0.50 -17.49 -10.55
CA GLY A 24 -1.58 -18.34 -10.08
C GLY A 24 -1.27 -19.00 -8.76
N ARG A 25 -2.28 -19.13 -7.89
CA ARG A 25 -2.19 -19.91 -6.66
C ARG A 25 -3.48 -20.66 -6.38
N ARG A 26 -3.36 -21.98 -6.22
CA ARG A 26 -4.49 -22.84 -5.89
C ARG A 26 -4.29 -23.47 -4.50
N PHE A 27 -5.39 -23.55 -3.75
CA PHE A 27 -5.48 -24.28 -2.49
C PHE A 27 -6.53 -25.38 -2.65
N GLY A 28 -6.09 -26.62 -2.89
CA GLY A 28 -7.01 -27.69 -3.30
C GLY A 28 -7.74 -27.32 -4.58
N GLY A 29 -9.07 -27.29 -4.54
CA GLY A 29 -9.93 -26.91 -5.67
C GLY A 29 -10.10 -25.40 -5.88
N LEU A 30 -9.74 -24.57 -4.89
CA LEU A 30 -9.93 -23.12 -4.93
C LEU A 30 -8.73 -22.44 -5.60
N ALA A 31 -8.97 -21.68 -6.66
CA ALA A 31 -8.01 -20.74 -7.23
C ALA A 31 -8.10 -19.42 -6.46
N ALA A 32 -7.16 -19.18 -5.53
CA ALA A 32 -7.13 -17.95 -4.75
C ALA A 32 -6.53 -16.77 -5.53
N VAL A 33 -5.65 -17.05 -6.50
CA VAL A 33 -5.15 -16.10 -7.50
C VAL A 33 -5.07 -16.85 -8.83
N ASP A 34 -5.53 -16.23 -9.91
CA ASP A 34 -5.64 -16.83 -11.22
C ASP A 34 -5.23 -15.83 -12.31
N ASP A 35 -4.12 -16.10 -12.97
CA ASP A 35 -3.54 -15.33 -14.09
C ASP A 35 -3.33 -13.83 -13.80
N VAL A 36 -2.82 -13.48 -12.62
CA VAL A 36 -2.58 -12.09 -12.23
C VAL A 36 -1.21 -11.62 -12.72
N SER A 37 -1.22 -10.51 -13.47
CA SER A 37 -0.01 -9.80 -13.89
C SER A 37 -0.01 -8.37 -13.34
N ILE A 38 1.13 -7.93 -12.78
CA ILE A 38 1.27 -6.60 -12.18
C ILE A 38 2.70 -6.09 -12.34
N ASP A 39 2.83 -4.80 -12.58
CA ASP A 39 4.10 -4.07 -12.67
C ASP A 39 4.17 -2.98 -11.60
N LEU A 40 5.36 -2.79 -11.05
CA LEU A 40 5.63 -1.76 -10.06
C LEU A 40 6.94 -1.06 -10.40
N ALA A 41 6.88 0.25 -10.57
CA ALA A 41 8.02 1.10 -10.88
C ALA A 41 8.39 2.01 -9.70
N VAL A 42 9.65 2.42 -9.62
CA VAL A 42 10.09 3.46 -8.68
C VAL A 42 9.39 4.78 -9.04
N GLY A 43 9.01 5.55 -8.04
CA GLY A 43 8.24 6.78 -8.24
C GLY A 43 6.73 6.54 -8.37
N GLN A 44 6.25 5.31 -8.14
CA GLN A 44 4.86 4.93 -8.30
C GLN A 44 4.28 4.28 -7.05
N ILE A 45 3.05 4.67 -6.70
CA ILE A 45 2.17 3.90 -5.82
C ILE A 45 1.18 3.14 -6.69
N HIS A 46 1.32 1.82 -6.72
CA HIS A 46 0.37 0.94 -7.37
C HIS A 46 -0.53 0.31 -6.30
N ALA A 47 -1.80 0.67 -6.30
CA ALA A 47 -2.76 0.13 -5.35
C ALA A 47 -3.43 -1.13 -5.89
N VAL A 48 -3.65 -2.11 -5.02
CA VAL A 48 -4.47 -3.31 -5.29
C VAL A 48 -5.66 -3.26 -4.35
N ILE A 49 -6.85 -3.12 -4.93
CA ILE A 49 -8.12 -3.09 -4.21
C ILE A 49 -8.97 -4.30 -4.59
N GLY A 50 -10.00 -4.57 -3.81
CA GLY A 50 -10.90 -5.71 -4.06
C GLY A 50 -11.65 -6.08 -2.79
N THR A 51 -12.73 -6.83 -2.95
CA THR A 51 -13.54 -7.35 -1.84
C THR A 51 -12.74 -8.28 -0.93
N ASN A 52 -13.26 -8.57 0.27
CA ASN A 52 -12.67 -9.58 1.14
C ASN A 52 -12.67 -10.94 0.45
N GLY A 53 -11.53 -11.64 0.52
CA GLY A 53 -11.36 -12.92 -0.19
C GLY A 53 -10.99 -12.79 -1.67
N ALA A 54 -10.83 -11.59 -2.22
CA ALA A 54 -10.45 -11.39 -3.62
C ALA A 54 -9.04 -11.88 -4.01
N GLY A 55 -8.22 -12.34 -3.04
CA GLY A 55 -6.87 -12.87 -3.30
C GLY A 55 -5.74 -11.87 -3.08
N LYS A 56 -5.99 -10.64 -2.61
CA LYS A 56 -5.00 -9.57 -2.43
C LYS A 56 -3.82 -10.00 -1.53
N SER A 57 -4.10 -10.47 -0.32
CA SER A 57 -3.04 -10.94 0.60
C SER A 57 -2.29 -12.16 0.06
N THR A 58 -2.97 -13.04 -0.70
CA THR A 58 -2.31 -14.15 -1.40
C THR A 58 -1.34 -13.63 -2.48
N LEU A 59 -1.72 -12.61 -3.22
CA LEU A 59 -0.85 -11.94 -4.19
C LEU A 59 0.38 -11.35 -3.50
N VAL A 60 0.19 -10.57 -2.42
CA VAL A 60 1.32 -9.99 -1.65
C VAL A 60 2.24 -11.09 -1.09
N ASN A 61 1.67 -12.20 -0.59
CA ASN A 61 2.45 -13.34 -0.09
C ASN A 61 3.30 -13.99 -1.21
N MET A 62 2.77 -14.09 -2.43
CA MET A 62 3.55 -14.57 -3.58
C MET A 62 4.63 -13.59 -4.01
N LEU A 63 4.33 -12.29 -4.06
CA LEU A 63 5.30 -11.25 -4.40
C LEU A 63 6.44 -11.17 -3.39
N SER A 64 6.14 -11.29 -2.10
CA SER A 64 7.16 -11.26 -1.03
C SER A 64 7.98 -12.55 -0.92
N GLY A 65 7.52 -13.67 -1.49
CA GLY A 65 8.16 -14.98 -1.39
C GLY A 65 7.83 -15.75 -0.12
N GLU A 66 6.82 -15.34 0.62
CA GLU A 66 6.25 -16.09 1.74
C GLU A 66 5.46 -17.30 1.24
N LEU A 67 4.83 -17.14 0.08
CA LEU A 67 4.08 -18.18 -0.59
C LEU A 67 4.64 -18.39 -2.01
N ALA A 68 4.97 -19.64 -2.36
CA ALA A 68 5.37 -19.96 -3.71
C ALA A 68 4.16 -19.93 -4.65
N PRO A 69 4.24 -19.32 -5.85
CA PRO A 69 3.18 -19.41 -6.84
C PRO A 69 3.05 -20.83 -7.38
N SER A 70 1.84 -21.23 -7.79
CA SER A 70 1.58 -22.49 -8.50
C SER A 70 1.86 -22.34 -10.01
N ALA A 71 1.73 -21.12 -10.53
CA ALA A 71 1.99 -20.75 -11.93
C ALA A 71 2.51 -19.31 -12.02
N GLY A 72 3.14 -18.98 -13.14
CA GLY A 72 3.65 -17.64 -13.41
C GLY A 72 5.04 -17.39 -12.84
N SER A 73 5.50 -16.14 -12.93
CA SER A 73 6.84 -15.73 -12.51
C SER A 73 6.83 -14.36 -11.85
N VAL A 74 7.83 -14.13 -10.97
CA VAL A 74 8.11 -12.84 -10.31
C VAL A 74 9.54 -12.43 -10.63
N HIS A 75 9.72 -11.22 -11.14
CA HIS A 75 11.01 -10.61 -11.38
C HIS A 75 11.19 -9.37 -10.51
N PHE A 76 12.35 -9.20 -9.92
CA PHE A 76 12.72 -8.05 -9.10
C PHE A 76 14.13 -7.57 -9.45
N ALA A 77 14.28 -6.28 -9.72
CA ALA A 77 15.54 -5.65 -10.12
C ALA A 77 16.26 -6.44 -11.24
N GLY A 78 15.50 -6.90 -12.25
CA GLY A 78 16.01 -7.65 -13.41
C GLY A 78 16.29 -9.16 -13.16
N HIS A 79 16.09 -9.65 -11.94
CA HIS A 79 16.31 -11.05 -11.59
C HIS A 79 15.01 -11.82 -11.48
N ASP A 80 14.97 -13.06 -11.95
CA ASP A 80 13.88 -14.00 -11.63
C ASP A 80 14.01 -14.42 -10.16
N VAL A 81 13.05 -13.97 -9.36
CA VAL A 81 12.97 -14.25 -7.92
C VAL A 81 11.85 -15.24 -7.57
N THR A 82 11.20 -15.86 -8.56
CA THR A 82 10.02 -16.72 -8.43
C THR A 82 10.20 -17.77 -7.33
N ARG A 83 11.38 -18.39 -7.27
CA ARG A 83 11.71 -19.46 -6.31
C ARG A 83 12.54 -18.97 -5.12
N TRP A 84 12.80 -17.65 -5.02
CA TRP A 84 13.55 -17.14 -3.86
C TRP A 84 12.67 -17.12 -2.63
N PRO A 85 13.15 -17.61 -1.49
CA PRO A 85 12.45 -17.47 -0.22
C PRO A 85 12.46 -16.01 0.21
N GLN A 86 11.48 -15.62 1.02
CA GLN A 86 11.27 -14.27 1.51
C GLN A 86 12.55 -13.59 2.07
N PRO A 87 13.39 -14.23 2.92
CA PRO A 87 14.59 -13.56 3.43
C PRO A 87 15.59 -13.16 2.35
N ARG A 88 15.63 -13.90 1.23
CA ARG A 88 16.48 -13.57 0.09
C ARG A 88 15.94 -12.38 -0.69
N ARG A 89 14.61 -12.32 -0.89
CA ARG A 89 13.97 -11.16 -1.54
C ARG A 89 14.10 -9.90 -0.68
N ALA A 90 13.96 -10.01 0.65
CA ALA A 90 14.15 -8.91 1.58
C ALA A 90 15.59 -8.35 1.49
N ARG A 91 16.61 -9.21 1.47
CA ARG A 91 18.01 -8.78 1.29
C ARG A 91 18.29 -8.17 -0.08
N ALA A 92 17.50 -8.53 -1.09
CA ALA A 92 17.58 -7.91 -2.41
C ALA A 92 16.91 -6.54 -2.48
N GLY A 93 16.22 -6.10 -1.41
CA GLY A 93 15.59 -4.79 -1.33
C GLY A 93 14.07 -4.80 -1.47
N LEU A 94 13.39 -5.96 -1.29
CA LEU A 94 11.94 -6.04 -1.29
C LEU A 94 11.43 -5.99 0.16
N GLY A 95 11.06 -4.81 0.63
CA GLY A 95 10.47 -4.60 1.95
C GLY A 95 9.00 -4.97 2.01
N ARG A 96 8.53 -5.44 3.18
CA ARG A 96 7.12 -5.75 3.41
C ARG A 96 6.70 -5.36 4.82
N SER A 97 5.52 -4.71 4.93
CA SER A 97 4.79 -4.61 6.20
C SER A 97 3.89 -5.83 6.41
N TYR A 98 3.59 -6.13 7.66
CA TYR A 98 2.73 -7.25 8.03
C TYR A 98 1.44 -6.75 8.68
N GLN A 99 0.33 -7.46 8.50
CA GLN A 99 -0.94 -7.16 9.18
C GLN A 99 -0.83 -7.26 10.71
N ARG A 100 0.02 -8.17 11.20
CA ARG A 100 0.29 -8.30 12.64
C ARG A 100 1.46 -7.42 13.02
N THR A 101 1.25 -6.61 14.05
CA THR A 101 2.29 -5.77 14.66
C THR A 101 3.46 -6.62 15.14
N THR A 102 4.64 -6.39 14.58
CA THR A 102 5.88 -7.13 14.88
C THR A 102 6.88 -6.28 15.65
N LEU A 103 6.39 -5.35 16.48
CA LEU A 103 7.20 -4.46 17.29
C LEU A 103 7.65 -5.14 18.58
N PHE A 104 8.77 -4.70 19.10
CA PHE A 104 9.18 -4.94 20.48
C PHE A 104 8.57 -3.83 21.36
N PRO A 105 7.44 -4.07 22.04
CA PRO A 105 6.63 -3.01 22.64
C PRO A 105 7.33 -2.34 23.82
N GLU A 106 8.29 -3.02 24.47
CA GLU A 106 9.04 -2.51 25.61
C GLU A 106 10.29 -1.72 25.21
N PHE A 107 10.67 -1.75 23.92
CA PHE A 107 11.82 -1.04 23.41
C PHE A 107 11.44 0.35 22.92
N SER A 108 12.43 1.25 22.85
CA SER A 108 12.23 2.56 22.22
C SER A 108 12.00 2.42 20.71
N LEU A 109 11.50 3.47 20.07
CA LEU A 109 11.35 3.52 18.62
C LEU A 109 12.73 3.37 17.94
N ALA A 110 13.73 4.05 18.46
CA ALA A 110 15.10 3.97 17.95
C ALA A 110 15.65 2.55 18.02
N GLU A 111 15.42 1.84 19.14
CA GLU A 111 15.89 0.47 19.32
C GLU A 111 15.19 -0.52 18.38
N ASN A 112 13.85 -0.38 18.15
CA ASN A 112 13.12 -1.16 17.16
C ASN A 112 13.71 -1.00 15.76
N CYS A 113 13.94 0.24 15.33
CA CYS A 113 14.54 0.53 14.01
C CYS A 113 16.00 0.07 13.92
N ARG A 114 16.78 0.19 15.01
CA ARG A 114 18.17 -0.30 15.06
C ARG A 114 18.25 -1.81 14.88
N LEU A 115 17.37 -2.57 15.53
CA LEU A 115 17.27 -4.01 15.35
C LEU A 115 16.89 -4.38 13.91
N ALA A 116 15.95 -3.65 13.31
CA ALA A 116 15.58 -3.85 11.92
C ALA A 116 16.78 -3.59 10.96
N ALA A 117 17.56 -2.55 11.21
CA ALA A 117 18.77 -2.23 10.43
C ALA A 117 19.81 -3.36 10.46
N GLN A 118 19.90 -4.12 11.55
CA GLN A 118 20.83 -5.27 11.65
C GLN A 118 20.46 -6.41 10.70
N ALA A 119 19.17 -6.57 10.36
CA ALA A 119 18.73 -7.62 9.43
C ALA A 119 19.27 -7.42 8.01
N GLY A 120 19.54 -6.17 7.60
CA GLY A 120 20.16 -5.82 6.31
C GLY A 120 21.70 -5.92 6.32
N ALA A 121 22.34 -5.96 7.48
CA ALA A 121 23.79 -5.97 7.60
C ALA A 121 24.30 -7.40 7.84
N PRO A 122 24.99 -8.05 6.90
CA PRO A 122 25.49 -9.42 7.07
C PRO A 122 26.73 -9.43 7.97
N ARG A 123 26.54 -9.26 9.27
CA ARG A 123 27.63 -9.35 10.27
C ARG A 123 27.25 -10.29 11.42
N PRO A 124 27.06 -11.60 11.17
CA PRO A 124 26.57 -12.54 12.16
C PRO A 124 27.53 -12.73 13.37
N TRP A 125 28.80 -12.29 13.23
CA TRP A 125 29.84 -12.47 14.26
C TRP A 125 29.90 -11.34 15.29
N ARG A 126 29.06 -10.28 15.19
CA ARG A 126 29.06 -9.14 16.12
C ARG A 126 28.14 -9.32 17.34
N PHE A 127 27.67 -10.52 17.62
CA PHE A 127 26.78 -10.79 18.75
C PHE A 127 27.44 -10.58 20.15
N TRP A 128 28.78 -10.41 20.19
CA TRP A 128 29.52 -10.02 21.39
C TRP A 128 29.60 -8.51 21.57
N GLU A 129 29.26 -7.70 20.59
CA GLU A 129 29.32 -6.26 20.70
C GLU A 129 28.14 -5.71 21.51
N ARG A 130 28.38 -4.74 22.36
CA ARG A 130 27.30 -4.06 23.08
C ARG A 130 26.41 -3.32 22.07
N ALA A 131 25.08 -3.36 22.27
CA ALA A 131 24.10 -2.65 21.45
C ALA A 131 24.43 -1.14 21.35
N SER A 132 24.93 -0.54 22.44
CA SER A 132 25.36 0.87 22.50
C SER A 132 26.56 1.21 21.60
N ALA A 133 27.32 0.21 21.13
CA ALA A 133 28.44 0.40 20.21
C ALA A 133 28.02 0.43 18.73
N ASP A 134 26.78 0.05 18.41
CA ASP A 134 26.27 0.04 17.05
C ASP A 134 25.82 1.43 16.58
N ARG A 135 26.80 2.33 16.41
CA ARG A 135 26.56 3.70 15.95
C ARG A 135 25.93 3.76 14.56
N ALA A 136 26.27 2.84 13.66
CA ALA A 136 25.73 2.80 12.30
C ALA A 136 24.24 2.41 12.30
N GLY A 137 23.86 1.40 13.08
CA GLY A 137 22.47 1.01 13.26
C GLY A 137 21.64 2.13 13.91
N LEU A 138 22.19 2.81 14.91
CA LEU A 138 21.52 3.96 15.54
C LEU A 138 21.34 5.13 14.57
N ALA A 139 22.36 5.46 13.77
CA ALA A 139 22.26 6.52 12.77
C ALA A 139 21.17 6.17 11.71
N THR A 140 21.12 4.91 11.28
CA THR A 140 20.05 4.42 10.40
C THR A 140 18.69 4.55 11.06
N ALA A 141 18.56 4.15 12.33
CA ALA A 141 17.30 4.24 13.08
C ALA A 141 16.78 5.68 13.15
N LEU A 142 17.63 6.63 13.53
CA LEU A 142 17.26 8.05 13.63
C LEU A 142 16.85 8.64 12.26
N ARG A 143 17.56 8.28 11.20
CA ARG A 143 17.22 8.69 9.83
C ARG A 143 15.83 8.20 9.43
N VAL A 144 15.55 6.90 9.57
CA VAL A 144 14.26 6.34 9.14
C VAL A 144 13.10 6.79 10.02
N LEU A 145 13.34 7.06 11.31
CA LEU A 145 12.35 7.69 12.18
C LEU A 145 12.02 9.12 11.73
N ALA A 146 13.03 9.88 11.27
CA ALA A 146 12.80 11.20 10.70
C ALA A 146 11.99 11.10 9.39
N GLU A 147 12.32 10.17 8.51
CA GLU A 147 11.57 9.91 7.27
C GLU A 147 10.11 9.51 7.56
N ALA A 148 9.88 8.74 8.62
CA ALA A 148 8.53 8.34 9.05
C ALA A 148 7.79 9.40 9.90
N GLY A 149 8.39 10.57 10.16
CA GLY A 149 7.77 11.61 10.98
C GLY A 149 7.75 11.33 12.49
N LEU A 150 8.61 10.42 12.95
CA LEU A 150 8.69 9.97 14.36
C LEU A 150 9.99 10.41 15.07
N ALA A 151 10.73 11.38 14.51
CA ALA A 151 12.02 11.79 15.05
C ALA A 151 11.96 12.29 16.51
N ALA A 152 10.90 13.03 16.85
CA ALA A 152 10.71 13.57 18.20
C ALA A 152 10.43 12.49 19.26
N ASP A 153 9.93 11.32 18.81
CA ASP A 153 9.54 10.20 19.67
C ASP A 153 10.62 9.09 19.72
N ALA A 154 11.84 9.32 19.22
CA ALA A 154 12.86 8.27 19.07
C ALA A 154 13.10 7.43 20.33
N GLU A 155 13.14 8.09 21.51
CA GLU A 155 13.35 7.43 22.81
C GLU A 155 12.05 6.95 23.48
N ARG A 156 10.90 7.22 22.88
CA ARG A 156 9.61 6.80 23.41
C ARG A 156 9.45 5.29 23.30
N VAL A 157 8.80 4.67 24.30
CA VAL A 157 8.51 3.24 24.30
C VAL A 157 7.44 2.91 23.27
N ALA A 158 7.73 1.98 22.36
CA ALA A 158 6.87 1.64 21.22
C ALA A 158 5.45 1.19 21.61
N GLY A 159 5.32 0.50 22.74
CA GLY A 159 4.02 0.05 23.28
C GLY A 159 3.05 1.18 23.59
N THR A 160 3.55 2.41 23.85
CA THR A 160 2.74 3.59 24.20
C THR A 160 2.21 4.37 22.99
N LEU A 161 2.60 3.98 21.78
CA LEU A 161 2.11 4.61 20.55
C LEU A 161 0.62 4.29 20.32
N SER A 162 -0.07 5.22 19.66
CA SER A 162 -1.38 4.96 19.04
C SER A 162 -1.28 3.87 17.97
N HIS A 163 -2.40 3.38 17.49
CA HIS A 163 -2.41 2.38 16.41
C HIS A 163 -1.70 2.90 15.15
N GLY A 164 -2.02 4.11 14.73
CA GLY A 164 -1.37 4.77 13.59
C GLY A 164 0.13 4.99 13.80
N GLY A 165 0.54 5.41 15.01
CA GLY A 165 1.96 5.54 15.35
C GLY A 165 2.73 4.21 15.28
N LYS A 166 2.11 3.10 15.69
CA LYS A 166 2.69 1.76 15.55
C LYS A 166 2.87 1.37 14.07
N ARG A 167 1.89 1.68 13.21
CA ARG A 167 2.01 1.46 11.77
C ARG A 167 3.09 2.33 11.12
N GLN A 168 3.23 3.59 11.54
CA GLN A 168 4.34 4.44 11.08
C GLN A 168 5.70 3.86 11.51
N LEU A 169 5.81 3.34 12.74
CA LEU A 169 7.03 2.68 13.22
C LEU A 169 7.35 1.40 12.41
N GLU A 170 6.34 0.59 12.06
CA GLU A 170 6.54 -0.60 11.21
C GLU A 170 7.09 -0.22 9.83
N ILE A 171 6.62 0.88 9.25
CA ILE A 171 7.18 1.41 7.99
C ILE A 171 8.63 1.87 8.22
N ALA A 172 8.92 2.61 9.30
CA ALA A 172 10.28 3.01 9.64
C ALA A 172 11.22 1.81 9.78
N MET A 173 10.79 0.75 10.46
CA MET A 173 11.56 -0.50 10.58
C MET A 173 11.78 -1.16 9.20
N CYS A 174 10.78 -1.14 8.33
CA CYS A 174 10.93 -1.63 6.97
C CYS A 174 11.97 -0.79 6.20
N LEU A 175 11.92 0.54 6.30
CA LEU A 175 12.90 1.47 5.69
C LEU A 175 14.33 1.26 6.23
N ALA A 176 14.48 0.83 7.49
CA ALA A 176 15.78 0.53 8.08
C ALA A 176 16.53 -0.63 7.39
N THR A 177 15.82 -1.49 6.65
CA THR A 177 16.42 -2.53 5.82
C THR A 177 16.89 -2.04 4.44
N ALA A 178 16.77 -0.73 4.15
CA ALA A 178 17.10 -0.08 2.88
C ALA A 178 16.41 -0.72 1.66
N PRO A 179 15.07 -0.82 1.65
CA PRO A 179 14.34 -1.42 0.55
C PRO A 179 14.35 -0.52 -0.69
N GLN A 180 14.19 -1.12 -1.87
CA GLN A 180 13.91 -0.42 -3.13
C GLN A 180 12.40 -0.42 -3.44
N ALA A 181 11.71 -1.47 -3.00
CA ALA A 181 10.26 -1.60 -3.11
C ALA A 181 9.62 -1.93 -1.76
N LEU A 182 8.42 -1.41 -1.54
CA LEU A 182 7.61 -1.61 -0.35
C LEU A 182 6.30 -2.30 -0.71
N LEU A 183 6.02 -3.43 -0.08
CA LEU A 183 4.72 -4.11 -0.15
C LEU A 183 3.97 -3.83 1.16
N LEU A 184 2.94 -3.00 1.10
CA LEU A 184 2.17 -2.55 2.26
C LEU A 184 0.78 -3.16 2.22
N ASP A 185 0.46 -3.97 3.23
CA ASP A 185 -0.81 -4.69 3.34
C ASP A 185 -1.68 -4.04 4.43
N GLU A 186 -2.70 -3.31 4.00
CA GLU A 186 -3.67 -2.55 4.82
C GLU A 186 -3.01 -1.62 5.86
N PRO A 187 -2.08 -0.74 5.46
CA PRO A 187 -1.41 0.14 6.41
C PRO A 187 -2.33 1.19 7.06
N LEU A 188 -3.50 1.46 6.48
CA LEU A 188 -4.48 2.44 6.98
C LEU A 188 -5.51 1.82 7.93
N ALA A 189 -5.55 0.49 8.07
CA ALA A 189 -6.56 -0.19 8.86
C ALA A 189 -6.61 0.30 10.32
N GLY A 190 -7.82 0.66 10.80
CA GLY A 190 -8.04 1.09 12.18
C GLY A 190 -7.53 2.49 12.54
N MET A 191 -7.13 3.30 11.56
CA MET A 191 -6.70 4.68 11.77
C MET A 191 -7.86 5.66 11.76
N GLY A 192 -7.81 6.71 12.58
CA GLY A 192 -8.68 7.88 12.46
C GLY A 192 -8.27 8.76 11.27
N ALA A 193 -9.14 9.72 10.90
CA ALA A 193 -8.93 10.57 9.72
C ALA A 193 -7.58 11.34 9.73
N GLU A 194 -7.17 11.84 10.90
CA GLU A 194 -5.90 12.55 11.06
C GLU A 194 -4.69 11.63 10.86
N GLU A 195 -4.71 10.42 11.44
CA GLU A 195 -3.64 9.42 11.29
C GLU A 195 -3.55 8.95 9.83
N THR A 196 -4.70 8.70 9.19
CA THR A 196 -4.79 8.38 7.75
C THR A 196 -4.15 9.48 6.92
N GLY A 197 -4.47 10.76 7.19
CA GLY A 197 -3.86 11.90 6.48
C GLY A 197 -2.34 11.92 6.60
N ARG A 198 -1.79 11.70 7.81
CA ARG A 198 -0.35 11.62 8.03
C ARG A 198 0.29 10.45 7.29
N MET A 199 -0.37 9.28 7.30
CA MET A 199 0.12 8.09 6.59
C MET A 199 0.14 8.30 5.07
N LEU A 200 -0.90 8.89 4.49
CA LEU A 200 -0.95 9.20 3.06
C LEU A 200 0.15 10.20 2.65
N ALA A 201 0.41 11.21 3.48
CA ALA A 201 1.51 12.14 3.27
C ALA A 201 2.88 11.43 3.31
N LEU A 202 3.10 10.52 4.26
CA LEU A 202 4.29 9.69 4.34
C LEU A 202 4.47 8.85 3.07
N LEU A 203 3.44 8.12 2.63
CA LEU A 203 3.48 7.30 1.42
C LEU A 203 3.80 8.13 0.18
N THR A 204 3.22 9.33 0.07
CA THR A 204 3.49 10.28 -1.03
C THR A 204 4.96 10.72 -1.04
N THR A 205 5.55 10.94 0.14
CA THR A 205 6.97 11.29 0.26
C THR A 205 7.86 10.11 -0.14
N LEU A 206 7.57 8.91 0.38
CA LEU A 206 8.34 7.69 0.11
C LEU A 206 8.28 7.27 -1.36
N LYS A 207 7.19 7.57 -2.05
CA LYS A 207 7.02 7.30 -3.48
C LYS A 207 8.16 7.86 -4.32
N ALA A 208 8.71 9.02 -3.97
CA ALA A 208 9.77 9.66 -4.76
C ALA A 208 11.02 8.78 -4.95
N THR A 209 11.29 7.88 -4.01
CA THR A 209 12.50 7.04 -3.99
C THR A 209 12.24 5.55 -3.97
N HIS A 210 10.98 5.13 -3.80
CA HIS A 210 10.59 3.74 -3.68
C HIS A 210 9.50 3.38 -4.70
N ALA A 211 9.43 2.10 -5.04
CA ALA A 211 8.28 1.50 -5.69
C ALA A 211 7.33 0.98 -4.61
N ILE A 212 6.07 1.41 -4.57
CA ILE A 212 5.14 1.07 -3.50
C ILE A 212 3.95 0.29 -4.05
N LEU A 213 3.77 -0.94 -3.57
CA LEU A 213 2.51 -1.68 -3.72
C LEU A 213 1.69 -1.48 -2.46
N LEU A 214 0.50 -0.92 -2.62
CA LEU A 214 -0.44 -0.62 -1.55
C LEU A 214 -1.67 -1.51 -1.67
N VAL A 215 -1.90 -2.41 -0.73
CA VAL A 215 -3.16 -3.16 -0.64
C VAL A 215 -4.06 -2.44 0.36
N GLU A 216 -5.24 -2.04 -0.08
CA GLU A 216 -6.21 -1.33 0.76
C GLU A 216 -7.65 -1.63 0.34
N HIS A 217 -8.57 -1.35 1.22
CA HIS A 217 -10.01 -1.43 0.97
C HIS A 217 -10.72 -0.07 1.04
N ASP A 218 -10.06 0.97 1.57
CA ASP A 218 -10.54 2.35 1.56
C ASP A 218 -10.23 3.00 0.21
N MET A 219 -11.24 3.04 -0.65
CA MET A 219 -11.11 3.59 -2.01
C MET A 219 -10.79 5.08 -2.02
N ASP A 220 -11.37 5.85 -1.07
CA ASP A 220 -11.15 7.30 -1.00
C ASP A 220 -9.71 7.63 -0.63
N ALA A 221 -9.11 6.87 0.27
CA ALA A 221 -7.72 6.99 0.62
C ALA A 221 -6.80 6.58 -0.54
N VAL A 222 -7.09 5.45 -1.20
CA VAL A 222 -6.34 4.95 -2.36
C VAL A 222 -6.33 5.96 -3.49
N PHE A 223 -7.48 6.49 -3.87
CA PHE A 223 -7.60 7.44 -4.99
C PHE A 223 -6.88 8.77 -4.77
N LYS A 224 -6.52 9.11 -3.53
CA LYS A 224 -5.74 10.32 -3.22
C LYS A 224 -4.24 10.17 -3.50
N VAL A 225 -3.70 8.95 -3.46
CA VAL A 225 -2.25 8.74 -3.49
C VAL A 225 -1.76 7.79 -4.59
N ALA A 226 -2.63 6.90 -5.09
CA ALA A 226 -2.25 5.91 -6.09
C ALA A 226 -2.08 6.54 -7.48
N ASP A 227 -1.05 6.10 -8.19
CA ASP A 227 -0.83 6.45 -9.61
C ASP A 227 -1.48 5.40 -10.52
N ARG A 228 -1.64 4.19 -10.02
CA ARG A 228 -2.31 3.08 -10.69
C ARG A 228 -3.11 2.27 -9.69
N VAL A 229 -4.27 1.79 -10.12
CA VAL A 229 -5.14 0.94 -9.30
C VAL A 229 -5.46 -0.33 -10.07
N THR A 230 -5.26 -1.47 -9.44
CA THR A 230 -5.68 -2.79 -9.92
C THR A 230 -6.81 -3.30 -9.04
N VAL A 231 -7.89 -3.71 -9.65
CA VAL A 231 -9.09 -4.23 -8.96
C VAL A 231 -9.12 -5.74 -9.10
N MET A 232 -9.18 -6.44 -7.97
CA MET A 232 -9.25 -7.90 -7.92
C MET A 232 -10.60 -8.38 -7.41
N VAL A 233 -11.15 -9.39 -8.06
CA VAL A 233 -12.38 -10.10 -7.66
C VAL A 233 -12.16 -11.59 -7.90
N ASN A 234 -12.48 -12.43 -6.91
CA ASN A 234 -12.38 -13.89 -7.01
C ASN A 234 -11.04 -14.40 -7.58
N GLY A 235 -9.94 -13.77 -7.19
CA GLY A 235 -8.60 -14.16 -7.60
C GLY A 235 -8.15 -13.61 -8.96
N GLN A 236 -8.98 -12.88 -9.68
CA GLN A 236 -8.69 -12.34 -11.01
C GLN A 236 -8.64 -10.81 -11.00
N VAL A 237 -7.93 -10.22 -11.95
CA VAL A 237 -7.94 -8.77 -12.21
C VAL A 237 -9.08 -8.46 -13.14
N ILE A 238 -10.03 -7.60 -12.69
CA ILE A 238 -11.14 -7.15 -13.52
C ILE A 238 -10.86 -5.79 -14.18
N ALA A 239 -10.00 -4.95 -13.58
CA ALA A 239 -9.59 -3.68 -14.15
C ALA A 239 -8.20 -3.28 -13.59
N SER A 240 -7.40 -2.57 -14.39
CA SER A 240 -6.12 -2.01 -13.96
C SER A 240 -5.81 -0.75 -14.78
N ASP A 241 -5.99 0.43 -14.18
CA ASP A 241 -5.79 1.72 -14.84
C ASP A 241 -5.47 2.83 -13.81
N VAL A 242 -5.44 4.09 -14.27
CA VAL A 242 -5.34 5.26 -13.40
C VAL A 242 -6.61 5.42 -12.55
N PRO A 243 -6.53 6.03 -11.36
CA PRO A 243 -7.66 6.15 -10.42
C PRO A 243 -8.95 6.71 -11.05
N GLU A 244 -8.82 7.71 -11.93
CA GLU A 244 -9.96 8.39 -12.56
C GLU A 244 -10.78 7.43 -13.44
N ARG A 245 -10.11 6.51 -14.17
CA ARG A 245 -10.77 5.51 -15.01
C ARG A 245 -11.40 4.40 -14.18
N ILE A 246 -10.70 3.97 -13.12
CA ILE A 246 -11.23 2.94 -12.21
C ILE A 246 -12.52 3.40 -11.53
N ARG A 247 -12.63 4.68 -11.14
CA ARG A 247 -13.87 5.24 -10.56
C ARG A 247 -15.09 5.15 -11.47
N THR A 248 -14.88 5.24 -12.77
CA THR A 248 -15.95 5.24 -13.78
C THR A 248 -16.14 3.88 -14.46
N ASP A 249 -15.30 2.91 -14.12
CA ASP A 249 -15.38 1.57 -14.69
C ASP A 249 -16.63 0.83 -14.18
N ARG A 250 -17.48 0.42 -15.13
CA ARG A 250 -18.75 -0.25 -14.81
C ARG A 250 -18.56 -1.61 -14.13
N ALA A 251 -17.54 -2.37 -14.52
CA ALA A 251 -17.27 -3.67 -13.92
C ALA A 251 -16.84 -3.52 -12.46
N VAL A 252 -16.04 -2.47 -12.17
CA VAL A 252 -15.62 -2.12 -10.80
C VAL A 252 -16.83 -1.68 -9.97
N GLN A 253 -17.71 -0.82 -10.51
CA GLN A 253 -18.90 -0.36 -9.82
C GLN A 253 -19.81 -1.54 -9.44
N ILE A 254 -20.08 -2.44 -10.37
CA ILE A 254 -20.89 -3.64 -10.12
C ILE A 254 -20.23 -4.53 -9.05
N ALA A 255 -18.93 -4.74 -9.10
CA ALA A 255 -18.22 -5.60 -8.17
C ALA A 255 -18.22 -5.09 -6.72
N TYR A 256 -18.28 -3.77 -6.53
CA TYR A 256 -18.27 -3.13 -5.20
C TYR A 256 -19.65 -2.77 -4.66
N LEU A 257 -20.59 -2.41 -5.53
CA LEU A 257 -21.89 -1.85 -5.15
C LEU A 257 -23.04 -2.84 -5.38
N GLY A 258 -22.80 -3.95 -6.07
CA GLY A 258 -23.85 -4.84 -6.53
C GLY A 258 -24.68 -4.21 -7.67
N ASP A 259 -25.71 -4.94 -8.12
CA ASP A 259 -26.57 -4.50 -9.24
C ASP A 259 -27.43 -3.23 -8.96
N GLU A 260 -27.41 -2.72 -7.71
CA GLU A 260 -28.19 -1.53 -7.28
C GLU A 260 -27.33 -0.25 -7.20
N ALA A 261 -26.43 -0.02 -8.15
CA ALA A 261 -25.53 1.13 -8.09
C ALA A 261 -26.24 2.48 -8.31
N PRO A 262 -26.36 3.37 -7.28
CA PRO A 262 -26.50 4.79 -7.52
C PRO A 262 -25.12 5.33 -7.92
N THR A 263 -25.08 6.02 -9.02
CA THR A 263 -23.90 6.64 -9.63
C THR A 263 -23.04 7.37 -8.58
N LEU A 264 -21.78 6.99 -8.40
CA LEU A 264 -20.78 7.72 -7.60
C LEU A 264 -20.55 9.17 -8.06
N ALA A 265 -21.27 9.63 -9.08
CA ALA A 265 -21.28 11.01 -9.57
C ALA A 265 -22.03 12.00 -8.66
N ALA A 266 -22.79 11.56 -7.66
CA ALA A 266 -23.60 12.46 -6.82
C ALA A 266 -22.86 13.11 -5.67
N GLY A 267 -21.68 12.64 -5.30
CA GLY A 267 -20.88 13.21 -4.18
C GLY A 267 -20.12 14.49 -4.50
N ALA A 268 -19.95 14.84 -5.78
CA ALA A 268 -19.19 16.05 -6.18
C ALA A 268 -20.08 17.30 -6.40
N ALA A 269 -21.40 17.18 -6.39
CA ALA A 269 -22.31 18.29 -6.65
C ALA A 269 -22.80 19.02 -5.38
N ALA A 270 -22.45 18.57 -4.19
CA ALA A 270 -22.93 19.13 -2.92
C ALA A 270 -22.07 20.24 -2.31
N LEU A 271 -21.08 20.78 -3.04
CA LEU A 271 -20.18 21.85 -2.57
C LEU A 271 -20.21 23.08 -3.49
N LEU A 272 -21.40 23.53 -3.90
CA LEU A 272 -21.54 24.90 -4.42
C LEU A 272 -22.39 25.68 -3.40
N PRO A 273 -21.95 26.86 -2.94
CA PRO A 273 -22.75 27.70 -2.04
C PRO A 273 -23.95 28.25 -2.80
N GLU A 274 -25.15 28.03 -2.27
CA GLU A 274 -26.35 28.75 -2.72
C GLU A 274 -26.17 30.24 -2.47
N GLY A 275 -25.84 30.96 -3.51
CA GLY A 275 -25.78 32.41 -3.56
C GLY A 275 -27.00 33.00 -4.21
N ALA A 276 -27.71 33.83 -3.47
CA ALA A 276 -28.55 34.97 -3.88
C ALA A 276 -29.75 34.67 -4.82
N GLY A 277 -30.91 34.47 -4.23
CA GLY A 277 -32.19 34.73 -4.91
C GLY A 277 -32.63 36.15 -4.65
N PRO A 278 -33.34 36.82 -5.59
CA PRO A 278 -33.68 38.23 -5.52
C PRO A 278 -34.88 38.53 -4.66
N ALA A 279 -34.78 39.66 -3.97
CA ALA A 279 -35.86 40.29 -3.25
C ALA A 279 -37.00 40.71 -4.19
N LEU A 280 -38.23 40.32 -3.89
CA LEU A 280 -39.41 40.93 -4.47
C LEU A 280 -40.48 41.18 -3.39
N GLY A 281 -40.70 42.45 -3.18
CA GLY A 281 -41.82 43.29 -2.94
C GLY A 281 -42.99 42.77 -2.07
N ARG A 282 -43.18 43.46 -0.93
CA ARG A 282 -44.52 43.63 -0.32
C ARG A 282 -45.41 44.54 -1.17
N PRO A 283 -46.74 44.32 -1.14
CA PRO A 283 -47.58 45.32 -0.47
C PRO A 283 -48.69 44.67 0.39
N GLY A 284 -48.94 45.12 1.54
CA GLY A 284 -49.87 46.07 2.00
C GLY A 284 -51.31 45.57 2.13
N GLY A 285 -51.90 45.60 3.36
CA GLY A 285 -53.33 45.45 3.58
C GLY A 285 -53.71 45.06 4.99
N ARG A 286 -53.95 46.07 5.83
CA ARG A 286 -54.80 46.05 7.04
C ARG A 286 -56.30 46.04 6.64
N PRO A 287 -57.33 45.98 7.54
CA PRO A 287 -57.39 45.57 8.98
C PRO A 287 -58.67 44.73 9.30
N ARG A 288 -58.69 44.03 10.39
CA ARG A 288 -59.62 44.20 11.52
C ARG A 288 -59.32 43.23 12.64
#